data_e2ed4f891d400f531a7791abd30c6726
#
_entry.id   e2ed4f891d400f531a7791abd30c6726
#
_cell.length_a   1.000
_cell.length_b   1.000
_cell.length_c   1.000
_cell.angle_alpha   90.00
_cell.angle_beta   90.00
_cell.angle_gamma   90.00
#
_symmetry.space_group_name_H-M   'P 1'
#
loop_
_entity.id
_entity.type
_entity.pdbx_description
1 polymer ?
#
loop_
_entity_poly.entity_id
_entity_poly.type
_entity_poly.pdbx_seq_one_letter_code
_entity_poly.pdbx_strand_id
1 'polypeptide(L)'
;MRRAAACFVSLVSLLTTATAQAADAFYLGTWKLSDAVLAPWADPKHKPDAAEKARLIGKTVVLGARQISGPSPLVCASPHYKVSDFTADMIFQGAFGEMQSSDKSVNPGKIAALLGFSGASIKTLETGCEIDFHFVDAATAEIGLNDFVYTLKKQ
;
A
#
# COMPACT_ATOMS: atom_id res chain seq x y z
N MET A 1 -28.19 -58.01 -49.89
CA MET A 1 -28.65 -57.11 -48.77
C MET A 1 -27.49 -56.94 -47.83
N ARG A 2 -26.79 -55.77 -47.91
CA ARG A 2 -25.61 -55.41 -47.02
C ARG A 2 -26.07 -54.30 -46.06
N ARG A 3 -26.05 -54.63 -44.78
CA ARG A 3 -26.36 -53.65 -43.70
C ARG A 3 -25.04 -52.98 -43.30
N ALA A 4 -24.94 -51.68 -43.52
CA ALA A 4 -23.86 -50.85 -43.01
C ALA A 4 -24.21 -50.38 -41.58
N ALA A 5 -23.36 -50.69 -40.62
CA ALA A 5 -23.44 -50.20 -39.26
C ALA A 5 -22.57 -48.95 -39.18
N ALA A 6 -23.19 -47.83 -38.86
CA ALA A 6 -22.50 -46.56 -38.61
C ALA A 6 -22.16 -46.47 -37.11
N CYS A 7 -20.86 -46.46 -36.77
CA CYS A 7 -20.37 -46.12 -35.42
C CYS A 7 -20.31 -44.61 -35.24
N PHE A 8 -21.14 -44.10 -34.36
CA PHE A 8 -21.01 -42.73 -33.87
C PHE A 8 -20.00 -42.69 -32.74
N VAL A 9 -18.86 -42.06 -32.98
CA VAL A 9 -17.88 -41.74 -31.95
C VAL A 9 -18.22 -40.38 -31.39
N SER A 10 -18.75 -40.34 -30.16
CA SER A 10 -19.02 -39.12 -29.42
C SER A 10 -17.73 -38.62 -28.79
N LEU A 11 -17.20 -37.52 -29.29
CA LEU A 11 -16.04 -36.83 -28.74
C LEU A 11 -16.50 -35.97 -27.56
N VAL A 12 -16.23 -36.42 -26.32
CA VAL A 12 -16.49 -35.63 -25.10
C VAL A 12 -15.31 -34.71 -24.91
N SER A 13 -15.50 -33.42 -25.21
CA SER A 13 -14.53 -32.38 -24.94
C SER A 13 -14.59 -31.99 -23.45
N LEU A 14 -13.59 -32.42 -22.66
CA LEU A 14 -13.41 -31.91 -21.30
C LEU A 14 -12.88 -30.46 -21.38
N LEU A 15 -13.76 -29.50 -21.11
CA LEU A 15 -13.34 -28.12 -20.80
C LEU A 15 -12.73 -28.09 -19.39
N THR A 16 -11.41 -28.08 -19.31
CA THR A 16 -10.70 -27.76 -18.07
C THR A 16 -10.77 -26.26 -17.84
N THR A 17 -11.68 -25.82 -16.96
CA THR A 17 -11.67 -24.45 -16.45
C THR A 17 -10.45 -24.28 -15.56
N ALA A 18 -9.41 -23.64 -16.07
CA ALA A 18 -8.30 -23.16 -15.25
C ALA A 18 -8.84 -22.03 -14.34
N THR A 19 -9.07 -22.33 -13.07
CA THR A 19 -9.26 -21.29 -12.06
C THR A 19 -7.94 -20.60 -11.89
N ALA A 20 -7.77 -19.40 -12.47
CA ALA A 20 -6.70 -18.52 -12.15
C ALA A 20 -6.88 -18.15 -10.65
N GLN A 21 -6.14 -18.78 -9.76
CA GLN A 21 -5.95 -18.29 -8.42
C GLN A 21 -5.18 -16.97 -8.57
N ALA A 22 -5.91 -15.86 -8.43
CA ALA A 22 -5.26 -14.59 -8.22
C ALA A 22 -4.42 -14.75 -6.95
N ALA A 23 -3.10 -14.70 -7.08
CA ALA A 23 -2.21 -14.68 -5.92
C ALA A 23 -2.70 -13.57 -5.00
N ASP A 24 -2.96 -13.90 -3.73
CA ASP A 24 -3.44 -12.91 -2.76
C ASP A 24 -2.48 -11.74 -2.79
N ALA A 25 -3.01 -10.55 -3.07
CA ALA A 25 -2.17 -9.37 -3.20
C ALA A 25 -1.47 -9.15 -1.85
N PHE A 26 -0.15 -9.06 -1.86
CA PHE A 26 0.70 -9.04 -0.65
C PHE A 26 0.29 -8.00 0.39
N TYR A 27 -0.37 -6.93 -0.05
CA TYR A 27 -0.84 -5.83 0.80
C TYR A 27 -2.16 -6.12 1.52
N LEU A 28 -2.99 -7.07 1.04
CA LEU A 28 -4.26 -7.39 1.67
C LEU A 28 -4.06 -7.98 3.07
N GLY A 29 -4.98 -7.64 3.97
CA GLY A 29 -4.98 -8.14 5.34
C GLY A 29 -5.06 -7.05 6.39
N THR A 30 -4.77 -7.41 7.63
CA THR A 30 -4.84 -6.54 8.80
C THR A 30 -3.46 -5.96 9.10
N TRP A 31 -3.41 -4.66 9.28
CA TRP A 31 -2.21 -3.88 9.57
C TRP A 31 -2.41 -3.09 10.86
N LYS A 32 -1.46 -3.14 11.77
CA LYS A 32 -1.51 -2.41 13.04
C LYS A 32 -0.61 -1.19 12.98
N LEU A 33 -1.15 -0.01 13.31
CA LEU A 33 -0.34 1.20 13.54
C LEU A 33 0.50 0.99 14.80
N SER A 34 1.78 0.71 14.62
CA SER A 34 2.70 0.28 15.70
C SER A 34 3.51 1.43 16.27
N ASP A 35 3.84 2.42 15.45
CA ASP A 35 4.65 3.57 15.82
C ASP A 35 4.32 4.79 14.96
N ALA A 36 4.78 5.97 15.42
CA ALA A 36 4.74 7.20 14.63
C ALA A 36 5.90 8.12 15.01
N VAL A 37 6.56 8.64 13.99
CA VAL A 37 7.63 9.65 14.11
C VAL A 37 7.14 10.97 13.54
N LEU A 38 7.74 12.08 13.97
CA LEU A 38 7.50 13.38 13.38
C LEU A 38 7.91 13.35 11.90
N ALA A 39 7.02 13.80 11.03
CA ALA A 39 7.28 13.81 9.61
C ALA A 39 8.42 14.80 9.27
N PRO A 40 9.31 14.44 8.34
CA PRO A 40 10.38 15.33 7.91
C PRO A 40 9.90 16.66 7.32
N TRP A 41 8.68 16.72 6.83
CA TRP A 41 8.04 17.94 6.29
C TRP A 41 7.26 18.73 7.31
N ALA A 42 7.15 18.27 8.58
CA ALA A 42 6.41 18.98 9.62
C ALA A 42 7.04 20.36 9.89
N ASP A 43 6.21 21.39 9.99
CA ASP A 43 6.67 22.74 10.30
C ASP A 43 7.25 22.79 11.73
N PRO A 44 8.53 23.10 11.91
CA PRO A 44 9.15 23.15 13.24
C PRO A 44 8.56 24.23 14.16
N LYS A 45 7.79 25.19 13.60
CA LYS A 45 7.09 26.22 14.37
C LYS A 45 5.70 25.79 14.84
N HIS A 46 5.19 24.70 14.28
CA HIS A 46 3.88 24.15 14.64
C HIS A 46 4.07 23.04 15.68
N LYS A 47 3.19 23.02 16.70
CA LYS A 47 3.17 21.93 17.67
C LYS A 47 2.38 20.78 17.09
N PRO A 48 2.98 19.59 16.86
CA PRO A 48 2.28 18.43 16.33
C PRO A 48 1.11 17.99 17.20
N ASP A 49 0.05 17.48 16.59
CA ASP A 49 -1.13 16.99 17.32
C ASP A 49 -0.86 15.64 17.99
N ALA A 50 -0.39 15.69 19.24
CA ALA A 50 -0.17 14.49 20.05
C ALA A 50 -1.47 13.69 20.31
N ALA A 51 -2.65 14.32 20.26
CA ALA A 51 -3.92 13.63 20.44
C ALA A 51 -4.27 12.80 19.20
N GLU A 52 -3.96 13.28 18.00
CA GLU A 52 -4.08 12.48 16.76
C GLU A 52 -3.20 11.23 16.85
N LYS A 53 -1.91 11.40 17.17
CA LYS A 53 -0.99 10.27 17.34
C LYS A 53 -1.53 9.27 18.36
N ALA A 54 -1.95 9.73 19.54
CA ALA A 54 -2.47 8.85 20.61
C ALA A 54 -3.76 8.11 20.18
N ARG A 55 -4.61 8.74 19.36
CA ARG A 55 -5.85 8.14 18.85
C ARG A 55 -5.59 7.03 17.85
N LEU A 56 -4.51 7.10 17.06
CA LEU A 56 -4.21 6.18 15.96
C LEU A 56 -3.32 5.02 16.37
N ILE A 57 -2.32 5.24 17.22
CA ILE A 57 -1.39 4.19 17.65
C ILE A 57 -2.15 3.03 18.33
N GLY A 58 -1.76 1.81 17.97
CA GLY A 58 -2.38 0.57 18.43
C GLY A 58 -3.65 0.18 17.67
N LYS A 59 -4.22 1.05 16.84
CA LYS A 59 -5.38 0.73 16.00
C LYS A 59 -4.97 -0.11 14.80
N THR A 60 -5.97 -0.75 14.20
CA THR A 60 -5.78 -1.58 13.01
C THR A 60 -6.44 -0.95 11.78
N VAL A 61 -5.81 -1.14 10.64
CA VAL A 61 -6.34 -0.87 9.31
C VAL A 61 -6.45 -2.20 8.59
N VAL A 62 -7.59 -2.48 7.99
CA VAL A 62 -7.79 -3.67 7.16
C VAL A 62 -7.83 -3.24 5.70
N LEU A 63 -6.84 -3.66 4.94
CA LEU A 63 -6.81 -3.54 3.49
C LEU A 63 -7.58 -4.71 2.90
N GLY A 64 -8.87 -4.51 2.64
CA GLY A 64 -9.74 -5.51 2.02
C GLY A 64 -9.83 -5.30 0.50
N ALA A 65 -10.26 -6.30 -0.23
CA ALA A 65 -10.35 -6.25 -1.70
C ALA A 65 -11.32 -5.17 -2.22
N ARG A 66 -12.30 -4.76 -1.43
CA ARG A 66 -13.36 -3.81 -1.86
C ARG A 66 -13.45 -2.57 -0.99
N GLN A 67 -12.75 -2.54 0.13
CA GLN A 67 -12.78 -1.41 1.06
C GLN A 67 -11.54 -1.42 1.93
N ILE A 68 -11.16 -0.24 2.42
CA ILE A 68 -10.23 -0.07 3.51
C ILE A 68 -11.04 0.31 4.74
N SER A 69 -10.88 -0.42 5.84
CA SER A 69 -11.53 -0.13 7.11
C SER A 69 -10.50 0.12 8.20
N GLY A 70 -10.80 1.05 9.12
CA GLY A 70 -9.88 1.47 10.16
C GLY A 70 -10.37 2.72 10.88
N PRO A 71 -9.51 3.37 11.65
CA PRO A 71 -9.83 4.67 12.25
C PRO A 71 -9.84 5.76 11.17
N SER A 72 -10.72 6.76 11.31
CA SER A 72 -10.68 7.94 10.44
C SER A 72 -9.33 8.68 10.60
N PRO A 73 -8.69 9.14 9.49
CA PRO A 73 -9.18 9.15 8.11
C PRO A 73 -8.79 7.91 7.28
N LEU A 74 -8.25 6.85 7.88
CA LEU A 74 -7.72 5.64 7.22
C LEU A 74 -8.86 4.70 6.77
N VAL A 75 -9.86 5.24 6.10
CA VAL A 75 -11.01 4.50 5.55
C VAL A 75 -11.22 4.84 4.09
N CYS A 76 -11.63 3.86 3.29
CA CYS A 76 -11.95 4.04 1.89
C CYS A 76 -13.01 3.02 1.46
N ALA A 77 -14.17 3.49 1.01
CA ALA A 77 -15.30 2.62 0.68
C ALA A 77 -15.12 1.89 -0.66
N SER A 78 -14.31 2.45 -1.56
CA SER A 78 -14.11 1.90 -2.91
C SER A 78 -12.69 2.17 -3.39
N PRO A 79 -11.67 1.48 -2.83
CA PRO A 79 -10.29 1.69 -3.23
C PRO A 79 -10.04 1.20 -4.67
N HIS A 80 -9.21 1.94 -5.39
CA HIS A 80 -8.67 1.57 -6.69
C HIS A 80 -7.20 1.26 -6.57
N TYR A 81 -6.88 0.04 -6.15
CA TYR A 81 -5.52 -0.38 -5.86
C TYR A 81 -4.64 -0.44 -7.10
N LYS A 82 -3.51 0.22 -7.03
CA LYS A 82 -2.42 0.11 -8.00
C LYS A 82 -1.10 0.01 -7.24
N VAL A 83 -0.32 -1.02 -7.52
CA VAL A 83 1.04 -1.14 -6.99
C VAL A 83 2.02 -0.53 -7.98
N SER A 84 2.78 0.44 -7.53
CA SER A 84 3.79 1.16 -8.32
C SER A 84 5.14 1.12 -7.61
N ASP A 85 6.19 1.36 -8.38
CA ASP A 85 7.54 1.54 -7.87
C ASP A 85 7.87 3.04 -7.89
N PHE A 86 8.01 3.64 -6.70
CA PHE A 86 8.31 5.06 -6.53
C PHE A 86 9.77 5.27 -6.17
N THR A 87 10.33 6.39 -6.62
CA THR A 87 11.58 6.92 -6.07
C THR A 87 11.31 7.68 -4.77
N ALA A 88 12.35 7.91 -3.97
CA ALA A 88 12.20 8.52 -2.65
C ALA A 88 11.54 9.91 -2.67
N ASP A 89 11.73 10.66 -3.75
CA ASP A 89 11.10 11.99 -3.94
C ASP A 89 9.59 11.92 -4.19
N MET A 90 9.08 10.77 -4.61
CA MET A 90 7.67 10.57 -4.96
C MET A 90 6.80 10.09 -3.79
N ILE A 91 7.40 9.49 -2.74
CA ILE A 91 6.63 8.97 -1.60
C ILE A 91 5.99 10.11 -0.79
N PHE A 92 4.95 9.77 -0.01
CA PHE A 92 4.17 10.72 0.80
C PHE A 92 3.66 11.90 -0.05
N GLN A 93 3.02 11.58 -1.19
CA GLN A 93 2.51 12.54 -2.18
C GLN A 93 3.56 13.55 -2.67
N GLY A 94 4.82 13.12 -2.76
CA GLY A 94 5.91 13.95 -3.27
C GLY A 94 6.53 14.90 -2.25
N ALA A 95 6.19 14.77 -0.95
CA ALA A 95 6.67 15.68 0.09
C ALA A 95 8.20 15.84 0.12
N PHE A 96 8.95 14.76 -0.09
CA PHE A 96 10.42 14.84 -0.12
C PHE A 96 10.95 15.56 -1.37
N GLY A 97 10.26 15.43 -2.51
CA GLY A 97 10.56 16.17 -3.71
C GLY A 97 10.28 17.67 -3.56
N GLU A 98 9.21 18.04 -2.88
CA GLU A 98 8.91 19.44 -2.54
C GLU A 98 9.96 20.04 -1.60
N MET A 99 10.37 19.31 -0.56
CA MET A 99 11.46 19.71 0.33
C MET A 99 12.75 19.95 -0.45
N GLN A 100 13.14 19.04 -1.35
CA GLN A 100 14.33 19.20 -2.19
C GLN A 100 14.18 20.36 -3.19
N SER A 101 12.98 20.63 -3.64
CA SER A 101 12.73 21.78 -4.56
C SER A 101 12.93 23.10 -3.82
N SER A 102 12.55 23.15 -2.55
CA SER A 102 12.68 24.32 -1.66
C SER A 102 14.09 24.49 -1.13
N ASP A 103 14.79 23.40 -0.81
CA ASP A 103 16.17 23.38 -0.35
C ASP A 103 16.96 22.28 -1.06
N LYS A 104 17.86 22.68 -1.95
CA LYS A 104 18.68 21.79 -2.78
C LYS A 104 19.66 20.93 -1.99
N SER A 105 19.90 21.22 -0.73
CA SER A 105 20.73 20.39 0.17
C SER A 105 19.98 19.16 0.69
N VAL A 106 18.64 19.17 0.62
CA VAL A 106 17.78 18.04 1.01
C VAL A 106 18.00 16.87 0.05
N ASN A 107 18.21 15.69 0.61
CA ASN A 107 18.35 14.45 -0.15
C ASN A 107 17.21 13.49 0.19
N PRO A 108 16.20 13.33 -0.69
CA PRO A 108 15.06 12.43 -0.48
C PRO A 108 15.45 11.01 -0.11
N GLY A 109 16.48 10.45 -0.76
CA GLY A 109 16.95 9.09 -0.48
C GLY A 109 17.53 8.92 0.93
N LYS A 110 18.24 9.93 1.44
CA LYS A 110 18.72 9.91 2.83
C LYS A 110 17.58 10.00 3.84
N ILE A 111 16.58 10.83 3.57
CA ILE A 111 15.40 10.95 4.45
C ILE A 111 14.61 9.64 4.43
N ALA A 112 14.35 9.05 3.27
CA ALA A 112 13.68 7.77 3.15
C ALA A 112 14.44 6.66 3.91
N ALA A 113 15.78 6.65 3.85
CA ALA A 113 16.58 5.68 4.60
C ALA A 113 16.42 5.80 6.12
N LEU A 114 16.23 7.01 6.67
CA LEU A 114 15.95 7.23 8.10
C LEU A 114 14.57 6.67 8.51
N LEU A 115 13.64 6.52 7.57
CA LEU A 115 12.33 5.89 7.77
C LEU A 115 12.36 4.38 7.48
N GLY A 116 13.53 3.80 7.22
CA GLY A 116 13.72 2.38 7.02
C GLY A 116 13.64 1.90 5.56
N PHE A 117 13.38 2.79 4.61
CA PHE A 117 13.38 2.40 3.19
C PHE A 117 14.81 2.12 2.70
N SER A 118 14.93 1.09 1.88
CA SER A 118 16.19 0.69 1.27
C SER A 118 16.06 0.55 -0.25
N GLY A 119 17.15 0.82 -0.98
CA GLY A 119 17.16 0.72 -2.44
C GLY A 119 16.66 1.99 -3.15
N ALA A 120 16.69 1.92 -4.48
CA ALA A 120 16.30 3.04 -5.34
C ALA A 120 14.80 3.08 -5.65
N SER A 121 14.08 2.01 -5.34
CA SER A 121 12.66 1.84 -5.64
C SER A 121 11.91 1.42 -4.37
N ILE A 122 10.80 2.07 -4.09
CA ILE A 122 9.92 1.86 -2.95
C ILE A 122 8.57 1.41 -3.46
N LYS A 123 8.18 0.17 -3.10
CA LYS A 123 6.86 -0.33 -3.46
C LYS A 123 5.78 0.52 -2.78
N THR A 124 4.90 1.09 -3.59
CA THR A 124 3.81 1.93 -3.14
C THR A 124 2.48 1.35 -3.59
N LEU A 125 1.53 1.24 -2.67
CA LEU A 125 0.14 0.96 -2.96
C LEU A 125 -0.61 2.29 -3.03
N GLU A 126 -0.88 2.73 -4.25
CA GLU A 126 -1.83 3.79 -4.52
C GLU A 126 -3.24 3.23 -4.29
N THR A 127 -4.02 3.89 -3.44
CA THR A 127 -5.35 3.40 -3.08
C THR A 127 -6.47 4.05 -3.88
N GLY A 128 -6.18 5.14 -4.56
CA GLY A 128 -7.18 6.01 -5.18
C GLY A 128 -8.01 6.80 -4.17
N CYS A 129 -7.62 6.75 -2.89
CA CYS A 129 -8.13 7.57 -1.78
C CYS A 129 -7.04 8.52 -1.29
N GLU A 130 -7.20 9.15 -0.14
CA GLU A 130 -6.25 10.17 0.34
C GLU A 130 -4.90 9.60 0.79
N ILE A 131 -4.84 8.32 1.17
CA ILE A 131 -3.66 7.72 1.78
C ILE A 131 -3.10 6.61 0.91
N ASP A 132 -1.83 6.73 0.59
CA ASP A 132 -1.03 5.67 -0.04
C ASP A 132 -0.17 4.96 1.01
N PHE A 133 0.14 3.68 0.75
CA PHE A 133 0.97 2.86 1.63
C PHE A 133 2.31 2.60 0.96
N HIS A 134 3.40 2.99 1.62
CA HIS A 134 4.77 2.79 1.14
C HIS A 134 5.41 1.63 1.89
N PHE A 135 5.82 0.58 1.18
CA PHE A 135 6.29 -0.65 1.83
C PHE A 135 7.80 -0.62 2.04
N VAL A 136 8.20 -0.74 3.30
CA VAL A 136 9.60 -0.97 3.70
C VAL A 136 9.99 -2.42 3.39
N ASP A 137 9.07 -3.35 3.69
CA ASP A 137 9.15 -4.77 3.39
C ASP A 137 7.74 -5.40 3.29
N ALA A 138 7.64 -6.72 3.14
CA ALA A 138 6.36 -7.43 2.99
C ALA A 138 5.44 -7.36 4.24
N ALA A 139 5.98 -6.96 5.40
CA ALA A 139 5.27 -6.90 6.68
C ALA A 139 5.28 -5.51 7.32
N THR A 140 5.93 -4.53 6.70
CA THR A 140 6.07 -3.16 7.21
C THR A 140 5.71 -2.16 6.12
N ALA A 141 4.79 -1.25 6.44
CA ALA A 141 4.44 -0.13 5.57
C ALA A 141 4.49 1.18 6.35
N GLU A 142 4.75 2.27 5.64
CA GLU A 142 4.70 3.63 6.15
C GLU A 142 3.59 4.41 5.45
N ILE A 143 2.89 5.26 6.20
CA ILE A 143 1.95 6.24 5.67
C ILE A 143 2.26 7.62 6.24
N GLY A 144 2.09 8.65 5.42
CA GLY A 144 2.15 10.06 5.87
C GLY A 144 0.74 10.54 6.20
N LEU A 145 0.59 11.16 7.36
CA LEU A 145 -0.66 11.82 7.76
C LEU A 145 -0.33 13.03 8.62
N ASN A 146 -0.72 14.21 8.14
CA ASN A 146 -0.43 15.50 8.79
C ASN A 146 1.07 15.63 9.18
N ASP A 147 1.36 15.80 10.46
CA ASP A 147 2.71 16.00 10.97
C ASP A 147 3.45 14.69 11.29
N PHE A 148 2.89 13.53 10.94
CA PHE A 148 3.48 12.25 11.32
C PHE A 148 3.65 11.29 10.13
N VAL A 149 4.70 10.48 10.22
CA VAL A 149 4.83 9.23 9.49
C VAL A 149 4.51 8.09 10.44
N TYR A 150 3.51 7.29 10.09
CA TYR A 150 3.06 6.13 10.88
C TYR A 150 3.60 4.84 10.30
N THR A 151 4.17 4.01 11.16
CA THR A 151 4.59 2.64 10.83
C THR A 151 3.44 1.66 11.05
N LEU A 152 3.12 0.88 10.02
CA LEU A 152 2.16 -0.21 10.09
C LEU A 152 2.88 -1.55 10.02
N LYS A 153 2.47 -2.48 10.88
CA LYS A 153 2.96 -3.87 10.87
C LYS A 153 1.83 -4.82 10.51
N LYS A 154 2.08 -5.70 9.56
CA LYS A 154 1.14 -6.74 9.16
C LYS A 154 0.94 -7.73 10.31
N GLN A 155 -0.32 -8.15 10.52
CA GLN A 155 -0.71 -9.07 11.60
C GLN A 155 -0.84 -10.50 11.08
#